data_a6a4dedfb437ace7a91c4b974ba7b0b8
#
_entry.id   a6a4dedfb437ace7a91c4b974ba7b0b8
#
_cell.length_a   1.000
_cell.length_b   1.000
_cell.length_c   1.000
_cell.angle_alpha   90.00
_cell.angle_beta   90.00
_cell.angle_gamma   90.00
#
_symmetry.space_group_name_H-M   'P 1'
#
loop_
_entity.id
_entity.type
_entity.pdbx_description
1 polymer ?
#
loop_
_entity_poly.entity_id
_entity_poly.type
_entity_poly.pdbx_seq_one_letter_code
_entity_poly.pdbx_strand_id
1 'polypeptide(L)'
;MFCNLKVQVVSSCTERNPIGRRTQSNRTADAIQSDGGRNPPFSPLLLYTKMETKDTKNAYVRQVAEQKYEYGFTTDVHTDIIEKGLNEDVVRLISSKKGEPDWMLEFRLQAFRHWQTMKEPKWGHVHVPEIDYQAISYYADPLAKKKNENKEIDPELMKTFDKLGIPLEERLALSGVAVDAIMDSVSVKTTFSQHLAEKGIIFCSIGDAIKNHPDLVREYLGSVVPYRDNFFAALNSAVFSDGSFVYIPKGVRCPMELSSYFRINARNTGQFERTLIIADDDAYVSYLEGCTAPMRDENQLHAAIVEIIVKDNAEVKYSTVQNWYPGDENGKGGVLNLVTKRGDLRGVNSKLSWTQVETGSAITWKYPSCVLRGDGSQAEFYSVAVTNNYQEADTGTKMIHMGKNTKSTIISKGISAGHS
;
A
#
# COMPACT_ATOMS: atom_id res chain seq x y z
N MET A 1 -8.93 28.53 -22.70
CA MET A 1 -9.44 27.71 -21.60
C MET A 1 -8.37 27.65 -20.55
N PHE A 2 -8.51 28.37 -19.44
CA PHE A 2 -7.48 28.45 -18.40
C PHE A 2 -7.59 27.20 -17.50
N CYS A 3 -6.56 26.36 -17.52
CA CYS A 3 -6.44 25.22 -16.63
C CYS A 3 -6.17 25.76 -15.20
N ASN A 4 -7.16 25.70 -14.32
CA ASN A 4 -7.01 26.03 -12.90
C ASN A 4 -6.25 24.90 -12.22
N LEU A 5 -4.95 25.03 -12.12
CA LEU A 5 -4.11 24.13 -11.33
C LEU A 5 -4.22 24.59 -9.86
N LYS A 6 -4.89 23.81 -9.02
CA LYS A 6 -4.87 24.02 -7.57
C LYS A 6 -3.76 23.17 -6.95
N VAL A 7 -2.78 23.83 -6.38
CA VAL A 7 -1.74 23.17 -5.56
C VAL A 7 -2.06 23.43 -4.09
N GLN A 8 -2.40 22.39 -3.37
CA GLN A 8 -2.62 22.48 -1.93
C GLN A 8 -1.44 21.85 -1.19
N VAL A 9 -0.68 22.64 -0.47
CA VAL A 9 0.39 22.17 0.40
C VAL A 9 -0.12 22.22 1.83
N VAL A 10 -0.35 21.07 2.44
CA VAL A 10 -0.69 20.99 3.86
C VAL A 10 0.55 20.53 4.61
N SER A 11 1.23 21.45 5.31
CA SER A 11 2.30 21.12 6.24
C SER A 11 1.81 21.40 7.65
N SER A 12 1.68 20.38 8.49
CA SER A 12 1.45 20.56 9.92
C SER A 12 2.69 20.12 10.69
N CYS A 13 3.48 21.09 11.14
CA CYS A 13 4.49 20.87 12.17
C CYS A 13 3.89 21.23 13.53
N THR A 14 3.68 20.24 14.40
CA THR A 14 3.41 20.50 15.81
C THR A 14 4.67 20.27 16.63
N GLU A 15 5.51 21.30 16.76
CA GLU A 15 6.48 21.34 17.83
C GLU A 15 5.82 21.89 19.11
N ARG A 16 5.72 21.08 20.15
CA ARG A 16 5.46 21.57 21.50
C ARG A 16 6.78 22.02 22.11
N ASN A 17 6.99 23.34 22.22
CA ASN A 17 8.04 23.91 23.01
C ASN A 17 7.66 23.86 24.49
N PRO A 18 8.56 23.46 25.40
CA PRO A 18 8.41 23.72 26.82
C PRO A 18 8.84 25.17 27.13
N ILE A 19 8.04 25.81 27.97
CA ILE A 19 8.17 27.18 28.48
C ILE A 19 9.55 27.41 29.13
N GLY A 20 10.26 28.42 28.68
CA GLY A 20 11.48 28.87 29.40
C GLY A 20 12.17 30.09 28.80
N ARG A 21 11.81 31.25 29.32
CA ARG A 21 12.53 32.55 29.46
C ARG A 21 13.34 33.14 28.30
N ARG A 22 12.89 34.36 27.96
CA ARG A 22 13.61 35.39 27.16
C ARG A 22 14.98 35.74 27.76
N THR A 23 15.99 35.86 26.90
CA THR A 23 16.99 36.97 26.97
C THR A 23 17.40 37.34 25.55
N GLN A 24 17.25 38.60 25.21
CA GLN A 24 17.83 39.25 24.02
C GLN A 24 19.34 39.43 24.23
N SER A 25 20.15 39.16 23.22
CA SER A 25 21.38 39.93 23.01
C SER A 25 21.74 39.96 21.52
N ASN A 26 21.68 41.16 20.97
CA ASN A 26 22.34 41.56 19.73
C ASN A 26 23.84 41.35 19.85
N ARG A 27 24.51 40.81 18.85
CA ARG A 27 25.88 41.19 18.49
C ARG A 27 26.16 40.98 17.00
N THR A 28 26.79 41.97 16.48
CA THR A 28 27.25 42.37 15.18
C THR A 28 28.27 41.41 14.56
N ALA A 29 28.28 41.43 13.22
CA ALA A 29 29.28 40.82 12.35
C ALA A 29 30.67 41.45 12.55
N ASP A 30 31.71 40.64 12.47
CA ASP A 30 33.03 41.09 12.05
C ASP A 30 33.75 39.98 11.23
N ALA A 31 34.34 40.45 10.16
CA ALA A 31 35.12 39.71 9.17
C ALA A 31 36.52 39.38 9.69
N ILE A 32 37.03 38.19 9.41
CA ILE A 32 38.47 37.91 9.43
C ILE A 32 38.88 37.23 8.12
N GLN A 33 39.87 37.83 7.48
CA GLN A 33 40.59 37.49 6.25
C GLN A 33 41.83 36.62 6.53
N SER A 34 42.26 35.82 5.52
CA SER A 34 43.56 35.22 5.21
C SER A 34 43.98 34.01 6.07
N ASP A 35 44.52 32.91 5.54
CA ASP A 35 45.69 32.83 4.66
C ASP A 35 45.87 31.40 4.08
N GLY A 36 46.67 31.31 3.03
CA GLY A 36 46.86 30.29 2.05
C GLY A 36 47.39 28.90 2.46
N GLY A 37 46.88 27.89 1.78
CA GLY A 37 47.39 26.54 1.76
C GLY A 37 46.97 25.81 0.49
N ARG A 38 47.91 25.59 -0.44
CA ARG A 38 47.72 24.92 -1.73
C ARG A 38 47.43 23.45 -1.54
N ASN A 39 46.35 22.93 -2.15
CA ASN A 39 46.15 21.56 -2.53
C ASN A 39 45.56 21.49 -3.95
N PRO A 40 45.84 20.41 -4.72
CA PRO A 40 45.62 20.37 -6.17
C PRO A 40 44.18 20.23 -6.54
N PRO A 41 43.78 20.48 -7.82
CA PRO A 41 42.42 20.64 -8.21
C PRO A 41 41.72 19.28 -8.36
N PHE A 42 40.83 18.96 -7.46
CA PHE A 42 39.70 18.08 -7.75
C PHE A 42 38.76 18.82 -8.69
N SER A 43 38.68 18.33 -9.93
CA SER A 43 37.71 18.76 -10.92
C SER A 43 36.31 18.33 -10.45
N PRO A 44 35.42 19.23 -10.07
CA PRO A 44 34.03 18.84 -9.91
C PRO A 44 33.45 18.71 -11.32
N LEU A 45 33.05 17.50 -11.67
CA LEU A 45 32.13 17.29 -12.77
C LEU A 45 30.82 18.03 -12.39
N LEU A 46 30.76 19.30 -12.75
CA LEU A 46 29.53 20.06 -12.75
C LEU A 46 28.62 19.46 -13.81
N LEU A 47 27.78 18.51 -13.40
CA LEU A 47 26.52 18.21 -14.06
C LEU A 47 25.68 19.51 -13.96
N TYR A 48 25.86 20.41 -14.92
CA TYR A 48 24.88 21.41 -15.23
C TYR A 48 23.61 20.67 -15.68
N THR A 49 22.74 20.30 -14.75
CA THR A 49 21.33 20.12 -15.07
C THR A 49 20.84 21.46 -15.59
N LYS A 50 20.63 21.53 -16.90
CA LYS A 50 19.96 22.64 -17.56
C LYS A 50 18.73 22.99 -16.72
N MET A 51 18.69 24.19 -16.15
CA MET A 51 17.48 24.67 -15.47
C MET A 51 16.37 24.67 -16.52
N GLU A 52 15.48 23.71 -16.40
CA GLU A 52 14.28 23.64 -17.23
C GLU A 52 13.47 24.93 -17.02
N THR A 53 13.08 25.55 -18.10
CA THR A 53 12.26 26.74 -18.05
C THR A 53 10.90 26.40 -17.44
N LYS A 54 10.20 27.38 -16.87
CA LYS A 54 8.86 27.19 -16.27
C LYS A 54 7.87 26.54 -17.27
N ASP A 55 8.07 26.78 -18.55
CA ASP A 55 7.23 26.21 -19.64
C ASP A 55 7.52 24.73 -19.88
N THR A 56 8.79 24.27 -19.81
CA THR A 56 9.14 22.86 -19.94
C THR A 56 8.64 22.02 -18.77
N LYS A 57 8.69 22.56 -17.55
CA LYS A 57 8.10 21.90 -16.36
C LYS A 57 6.58 21.77 -16.47
N ASN A 58 5.91 22.82 -16.94
CA ASN A 58 4.45 22.78 -17.18
C ASN A 58 4.08 21.81 -18.30
N ALA A 59 4.88 21.69 -19.36
CA ALA A 59 4.67 20.74 -20.45
C ALA A 59 4.79 19.29 -19.95
N TYR A 60 5.80 18.99 -19.13
CA TYR A 60 5.98 17.67 -18.53
C TYR A 60 4.81 17.28 -17.61
N VAL A 61 4.36 18.19 -16.73
CA VAL A 61 3.20 17.94 -15.86
C VAL A 61 1.94 17.69 -16.69
N ARG A 62 1.73 18.44 -17.78
CA ARG A 62 0.60 18.20 -18.69
C ARG A 62 0.71 16.83 -19.37
N GLN A 63 1.88 16.48 -19.87
CA GLN A 63 2.12 15.20 -20.51
C GLN A 63 1.80 14.03 -19.56
N VAL A 64 2.24 14.10 -18.30
CA VAL A 64 1.92 13.08 -17.28
C VAL A 64 0.42 13.04 -16.97
N ALA A 65 -0.25 14.20 -16.89
CA ALA A 65 -1.68 14.28 -16.62
C ALA A 65 -2.55 13.80 -17.80
N GLU A 66 -2.04 13.90 -19.03
CA GLU A 66 -2.73 13.48 -20.28
C GLU A 66 -2.31 12.07 -20.74
N GLN A 67 -1.39 11.42 -20.03
CA GLN A 67 -0.91 10.08 -20.37
C GLN A 67 -2.06 9.07 -20.28
N LYS A 68 -2.25 8.30 -21.35
CA LYS A 68 -3.25 7.23 -21.36
C LYS A 68 -2.85 6.12 -20.38
N TYR A 69 -3.84 5.54 -19.72
CA TYR A 69 -3.64 4.44 -18.80
C TYR A 69 -3.14 3.18 -19.56
N GLU A 70 -1.86 2.84 -19.36
CA GLU A 70 -1.17 1.77 -20.11
C GLU A 70 -1.50 0.37 -19.65
N TYR A 71 -2.00 0.22 -18.42
CA TYR A 71 -2.26 -1.08 -17.77
C TYR A 71 -3.68 -1.60 -18.01
N GLY A 72 -4.44 -0.98 -18.91
CA GLY A 72 -5.85 -1.25 -19.17
C GLY A 72 -6.18 -2.57 -19.89
N PHE A 73 -5.18 -3.38 -20.25
CA PHE A 73 -5.38 -4.67 -20.90
C PHE A 73 -5.95 -5.72 -19.94
N THR A 74 -6.60 -6.76 -20.49
CA THR A 74 -7.07 -7.92 -19.75
C THR A 74 -6.23 -9.15 -20.07
N THR A 75 -6.12 -10.06 -19.10
CA THR A 75 -5.47 -11.37 -19.28
C THR A 75 -6.54 -12.41 -19.58
N ASP A 76 -6.35 -13.15 -20.67
CA ASP A 76 -7.28 -14.24 -21.05
C ASP A 76 -6.89 -15.54 -20.34
N VAL A 77 -7.34 -15.67 -19.09
CA VAL A 77 -7.17 -16.87 -18.28
C VAL A 77 -8.52 -17.33 -17.74
N HIS A 78 -8.67 -18.64 -17.68
CA HIS A 78 -9.86 -19.22 -17.05
C HIS A 78 -9.80 -18.97 -15.54
N THR A 79 -10.78 -18.24 -15.03
CA THR A 79 -10.89 -17.90 -13.61
C THR A 79 -12.14 -18.55 -13.01
N ASP A 80 -11.98 -19.30 -11.92
CA ASP A 80 -13.11 -19.82 -11.14
C ASP A 80 -13.64 -18.70 -10.24
N ILE A 81 -14.81 -18.16 -10.59
CA ILE A 81 -15.46 -17.05 -9.88
C ILE A 81 -16.68 -17.60 -9.15
N ILE A 82 -16.78 -17.34 -7.84
CA ILE A 82 -17.96 -17.70 -7.06
C ILE A 82 -19.16 -16.81 -7.42
N GLU A 83 -20.37 -17.26 -7.10
CA GLU A 83 -21.59 -16.49 -7.30
C GLU A 83 -21.51 -15.13 -6.57
N LYS A 84 -22.25 -14.16 -7.13
CA LYS A 84 -22.36 -12.82 -6.55
C LYS A 84 -23.16 -12.83 -5.26
N GLY A 85 -22.91 -11.85 -4.44
CA GLY A 85 -23.60 -11.62 -3.17
C GLY A 85 -22.74 -11.97 -1.97
N LEU A 86 -23.12 -11.42 -0.81
CA LEU A 86 -22.42 -11.60 0.45
C LEU A 86 -23.39 -12.05 1.55
N ASN A 87 -23.14 -13.23 2.06
CA ASN A 87 -23.83 -13.86 3.18
C ASN A 87 -22.89 -14.80 3.93
N GLU A 88 -23.33 -15.44 5.03
CA GLU A 88 -22.47 -16.38 5.78
C GLU A 88 -21.98 -17.57 4.95
N ASP A 89 -22.80 -18.07 4.01
CA ASP A 89 -22.43 -19.21 3.17
C ASP A 89 -21.28 -18.85 2.22
N VAL A 90 -21.29 -17.64 1.66
CA VAL A 90 -20.18 -17.11 0.85
C VAL A 90 -18.91 -16.98 1.69
N VAL A 91 -19.00 -16.49 2.92
CA VAL A 91 -17.84 -16.39 3.84
C VAL A 91 -17.27 -17.79 4.15
N ARG A 92 -18.14 -18.78 4.42
CA ARG A 92 -17.75 -20.19 4.60
C ARG A 92 -17.12 -20.80 3.35
N LEU A 93 -17.68 -20.49 2.18
CA LEU A 93 -17.16 -20.97 0.90
C LEU A 93 -15.75 -20.43 0.63
N ILE A 94 -15.49 -19.13 0.88
CA ILE A 94 -14.15 -18.52 0.77
C ILE A 94 -13.16 -19.26 1.67
N SER A 95 -13.49 -19.44 2.94
CA SER A 95 -12.64 -20.13 3.91
C SER A 95 -12.36 -21.58 3.50
N SER A 96 -13.38 -22.29 3.01
CA SER A 96 -13.26 -23.68 2.49
C SER A 96 -12.36 -23.75 1.26
N LYS A 97 -12.56 -22.87 0.27
CA LYS A 97 -11.71 -22.82 -0.95
C LYS A 97 -10.24 -22.53 -0.62
N LYS A 98 -9.99 -21.74 0.40
CA LYS A 98 -8.64 -21.44 0.88
C LYS A 98 -8.07 -22.53 1.79
N GLY A 99 -8.88 -23.49 2.25
CA GLY A 99 -8.47 -24.54 3.18
C GLY A 99 -7.99 -23.98 4.52
N GLU A 100 -8.74 -23.03 5.05
CA GLU A 100 -8.40 -22.34 6.29
C GLU A 100 -8.79 -23.15 7.54
N PRO A 101 -8.06 -23.01 8.67
CA PRO A 101 -8.44 -23.60 9.93
C PRO A 101 -9.68 -22.93 10.56
N ASP A 102 -10.36 -23.65 11.45
CA ASP A 102 -11.63 -23.22 12.08
C ASP A 102 -11.55 -21.84 12.75
N TRP A 103 -10.42 -21.53 13.40
CA TRP A 103 -10.25 -20.22 14.05
C TRP A 103 -10.27 -19.06 13.05
N MET A 104 -9.82 -19.29 11.82
CA MET A 104 -9.83 -18.28 10.77
C MET A 104 -11.25 -18.09 10.22
N LEU A 105 -11.99 -19.16 10.03
CA LEU A 105 -13.40 -19.11 9.69
C LEU A 105 -14.20 -18.33 10.74
N GLU A 106 -13.97 -18.61 12.02
CA GLU A 106 -14.66 -17.89 13.11
C GLU A 106 -14.32 -16.40 13.11
N PHE A 107 -13.05 -16.02 12.88
CA PHE A 107 -12.63 -14.62 12.72
C PHE A 107 -13.43 -13.94 11.58
N ARG A 108 -13.58 -14.60 10.43
CA ARG A 108 -14.34 -14.08 9.29
C ARG A 108 -15.82 -13.90 9.61
N LEU A 109 -16.44 -14.89 10.23
CA LEU A 109 -17.85 -14.84 10.59
C LEU A 109 -18.17 -13.76 11.61
N GLN A 110 -17.29 -13.57 12.61
CA GLN A 110 -17.43 -12.45 13.56
C GLN A 110 -17.33 -11.10 12.85
N ALA A 111 -16.38 -10.95 11.92
CA ALA A 111 -16.23 -9.74 11.13
C ALA A 111 -17.46 -9.47 10.25
N PHE A 112 -17.99 -10.50 9.58
CA PHE A 112 -19.19 -10.40 8.76
C PHE A 112 -20.42 -9.98 9.55
N ARG A 113 -20.69 -10.65 10.68
CA ARG A 113 -21.81 -10.30 11.57
C ARG A 113 -21.70 -8.88 12.10
N HIS A 114 -20.48 -8.44 12.44
CA HIS A 114 -20.24 -7.06 12.84
C HIS A 114 -20.49 -6.09 11.69
N TRP A 115 -20.00 -6.38 10.48
CA TRP A 115 -20.25 -5.57 9.28
C TRP A 115 -21.72 -5.34 9.00
N GLN A 116 -22.56 -6.37 9.17
CA GLN A 116 -24.02 -6.24 9.01
C GLN A 116 -24.68 -5.26 9.99
N THR A 117 -24.04 -4.97 11.12
CA THR A 117 -24.54 -3.98 12.10
C THR A 117 -24.10 -2.56 11.79
N MET A 118 -23.14 -2.38 10.87
CA MET A 118 -22.56 -1.09 10.55
C MET A 118 -23.32 -0.39 9.42
N LYS A 119 -23.14 0.92 9.35
CA LYS A 119 -23.57 1.73 8.21
C LYS A 119 -22.34 2.17 7.42
N GLU A 120 -22.48 2.17 6.10
CA GLU A 120 -21.45 2.71 5.23
C GLU A 120 -21.17 4.18 5.57
N PRO A 121 -19.89 4.56 5.73
CA PRO A 121 -19.55 5.92 6.11
C PRO A 121 -19.80 6.91 4.96
N LYS A 122 -20.26 8.12 5.33
CA LYS A 122 -20.57 9.21 4.37
C LYS A 122 -19.86 10.52 4.74
N TRP A 123 -18.84 10.46 5.57
CA TRP A 123 -18.16 11.66 6.10
C TRP A 123 -16.95 12.12 5.26
N GLY A 124 -16.50 11.32 4.29
CA GLY A 124 -15.39 11.68 3.41
C GLY A 124 -15.73 12.80 2.44
N HIS A 125 -14.72 13.48 1.94
CA HIS A 125 -14.88 14.54 0.94
C HIS A 125 -14.82 14.00 -0.50
N VAL A 126 -15.32 12.78 -0.69
CA VAL A 126 -15.43 12.07 -1.98
C VAL A 126 -16.88 11.60 -2.17
N HIS A 127 -17.31 11.55 -3.43
CA HIS A 127 -18.66 11.14 -3.80
C HIS A 127 -18.69 9.65 -4.17
N VAL A 128 -18.53 8.77 -3.17
CA VAL A 128 -18.61 7.32 -3.40
C VAL A 128 -20.01 6.98 -3.91
N PRO A 129 -20.13 6.36 -5.10
CA PRO A 129 -21.43 5.91 -5.61
C PRO A 129 -22.01 4.84 -4.68
N GLU A 130 -23.30 4.62 -4.75
CA GLU A 130 -23.95 3.52 -4.03
C GLU A 130 -23.36 2.18 -4.49
N ILE A 131 -22.84 1.42 -3.53
CA ILE A 131 -22.22 0.12 -3.79
C ILE A 131 -23.26 -0.97 -3.52
N ASP A 132 -23.63 -1.71 -4.58
CA ASP A 132 -24.44 -2.91 -4.41
C ASP A 132 -23.55 -4.11 -4.04
N TYR A 133 -23.42 -4.36 -2.74
CA TYR A 133 -22.64 -5.48 -2.20
C TYR A 133 -23.18 -6.85 -2.61
N GLN A 134 -24.40 -6.93 -3.12
CA GLN A 134 -24.99 -8.18 -3.61
C GLN A 134 -24.72 -8.41 -5.12
N ALA A 135 -24.23 -7.40 -5.84
CA ALA A 135 -23.84 -7.49 -7.24
C ALA A 135 -22.35 -7.85 -7.45
N ILE A 136 -21.57 -7.99 -6.38
CA ILE A 136 -20.13 -8.27 -6.40
C ILE A 136 -19.86 -9.74 -6.11
N SER A 137 -18.90 -10.37 -6.80
CA SER A 137 -18.27 -11.62 -6.40
C SER A 137 -17.08 -11.33 -5.49
N TYR A 138 -16.93 -12.11 -4.43
CA TYR A 138 -15.93 -11.93 -3.38
C TYR A 138 -14.72 -12.85 -3.47
N TYR A 139 -14.69 -13.72 -4.49
CA TYR A 139 -13.56 -14.61 -4.72
C TYR A 139 -13.45 -14.99 -6.20
N ALA A 140 -12.23 -14.91 -6.74
CA ALA A 140 -11.89 -15.30 -8.10
C ALA A 140 -10.51 -15.97 -8.12
N ASP A 141 -10.44 -17.22 -8.59
CA ASP A 141 -9.19 -18.01 -8.60
C ASP A 141 -8.75 -18.30 -10.05
N PRO A 142 -7.74 -17.59 -10.58
CA PRO A 142 -7.19 -17.82 -11.90
C PRO A 142 -6.34 -19.10 -11.98
N LEU A 143 -6.03 -19.75 -10.84
CA LEU A 143 -5.23 -20.97 -10.76
C LEU A 143 -6.07 -22.25 -10.55
N ALA A 144 -7.40 -22.15 -10.43
CA ALA A 144 -8.27 -23.27 -10.04
C ALA A 144 -8.10 -24.54 -10.88
N LYS A 145 -7.96 -24.43 -12.20
CA LYS A 145 -7.74 -25.59 -13.08
C LYS A 145 -6.40 -26.29 -12.83
N LYS A 146 -5.36 -25.55 -12.45
CA LYS A 146 -3.99 -26.06 -12.34
C LYS A 146 -3.68 -26.69 -10.99
N LYS A 147 -4.35 -26.23 -9.92
CA LYS A 147 -4.30 -26.91 -8.62
C LYS A 147 -4.72 -28.38 -8.74
N ASN A 148 -5.65 -28.68 -9.66
CA ASN A 148 -6.14 -30.03 -9.91
C ASN A 148 -5.21 -30.87 -10.83
N GLU A 149 -4.29 -30.25 -11.57
CA GLU A 149 -3.47 -30.92 -12.59
C GLU A 149 -1.96 -30.96 -12.26
N ASN A 150 -1.55 -30.37 -11.13
CA ASN A 150 -0.13 -30.29 -10.68
C ASN A 150 0.82 -29.69 -11.74
N LYS A 151 0.36 -28.70 -12.53
CA LYS A 151 1.09 -28.12 -13.67
C LYS A 151 1.73 -26.77 -13.32
N GLU A 152 2.74 -26.39 -14.13
CA GLU A 152 3.41 -25.07 -14.07
C GLU A 152 2.43 -23.91 -14.23
N ILE A 153 2.84 -22.69 -13.78
CA ILE A 153 2.06 -21.45 -13.90
C ILE A 153 1.65 -21.23 -15.37
N ASP A 154 0.45 -20.69 -15.58
CA ASP A 154 -0.07 -20.42 -16.92
C ASP A 154 0.86 -19.47 -17.69
N PRO A 155 1.30 -19.81 -18.92
CA PRO A 155 2.12 -18.93 -19.72
C PRO A 155 1.49 -17.55 -19.96
N GLU A 156 0.16 -17.44 -20.01
CA GLU A 156 -0.52 -16.14 -20.14
C GLU A 156 -0.44 -15.30 -18.86
N LEU A 157 -0.44 -15.94 -17.67
CA LEU A 157 -0.15 -15.24 -16.42
C LEU A 157 1.29 -14.74 -16.40
N MET A 158 2.26 -15.58 -16.79
CA MET A 158 3.66 -15.17 -16.88
C MET A 158 3.83 -13.96 -17.81
N LYS A 159 3.29 -14.03 -19.03
CA LYS A 159 3.32 -12.92 -20.00
C LYS A 159 2.67 -11.64 -19.46
N THR A 160 1.62 -11.78 -18.68
CA THR A 160 0.93 -10.64 -18.07
C THR A 160 1.87 -9.91 -17.11
N PHE A 161 2.52 -10.63 -16.20
CA PHE A 161 3.44 -10.03 -15.25
C PHE A 161 4.70 -9.49 -15.95
N ASP A 162 5.23 -10.17 -16.96
CA ASP A 162 6.33 -9.65 -17.79
C ASP A 162 5.95 -8.32 -18.48
N LYS A 163 4.75 -8.25 -19.04
CA LYS A 163 4.22 -7.01 -19.66
C LYS A 163 4.03 -5.88 -18.66
N LEU A 164 3.78 -6.21 -17.40
CA LEU A 164 3.69 -5.25 -16.29
C LEU A 164 5.07 -4.86 -15.74
N GLY A 165 6.16 -5.47 -16.25
CA GLY A 165 7.51 -5.25 -15.76
C GLY A 165 7.80 -5.95 -14.43
N ILE A 166 7.03 -6.98 -14.07
CA ILE A 166 7.15 -7.75 -12.84
C ILE A 166 7.72 -9.15 -13.16
N PRO A 167 9.05 -9.33 -13.12
CA PRO A 167 9.66 -10.61 -13.46
C PRO A 167 9.37 -11.66 -12.37
N LEU A 168 8.69 -12.75 -12.75
CA LEU A 168 8.41 -13.88 -11.86
C LEU A 168 9.50 -14.96 -11.89
N GLU A 169 10.47 -14.85 -12.79
CA GLU A 169 11.63 -15.73 -12.81
C GLU A 169 12.79 -15.09 -12.05
N GLU A 170 13.28 -15.75 -11.00
CA GLU A 170 14.35 -15.23 -10.12
C GLU A 170 15.64 -14.90 -10.90
N ARG A 171 15.95 -15.66 -11.97
CA ARG A 171 17.08 -15.41 -12.86
C ARG A 171 17.02 -14.07 -13.61
N LEU A 172 15.80 -13.52 -13.80
CA LEU A 172 15.58 -12.24 -14.46
C LEU A 172 15.52 -11.09 -13.45
N ALA A 173 15.41 -11.40 -12.16
CA ALA A 173 15.40 -10.42 -11.08
C ALA A 173 16.82 -9.92 -10.76
N LEU A 174 17.46 -9.26 -11.73
CA LEU A 174 18.76 -8.58 -11.56
C LEU A 174 18.72 -7.45 -10.52
N SER A 175 17.53 -7.11 -10.03
CA SER A 175 17.29 -5.96 -9.17
C SER A 175 17.46 -6.23 -7.67
N GLY A 176 17.65 -7.49 -7.23
CA GLY A 176 17.70 -7.82 -5.79
C GLY A 176 16.38 -7.54 -5.06
N VAL A 177 15.24 -7.72 -5.73
CA VAL A 177 13.88 -7.56 -5.19
C VAL A 177 13.17 -8.90 -5.17
N ALA A 178 12.61 -9.29 -4.02
CA ALA A 178 11.71 -10.43 -3.93
C ALA A 178 10.27 -9.96 -4.16
N VAL A 179 9.51 -10.66 -4.99
CA VAL A 179 8.16 -10.27 -5.40
C VAL A 179 7.14 -11.34 -5.03
N ASP A 180 6.01 -10.90 -4.46
CA ASP A 180 4.78 -11.66 -4.33
C ASP A 180 3.75 -11.10 -5.32
N ALA A 181 3.44 -11.87 -6.36
CA ALA A 181 2.56 -11.45 -7.44
C ALA A 181 1.15 -12.03 -7.21
N ILE A 182 0.18 -11.16 -7.02
CA ILE A 182 -1.21 -11.53 -6.72
C ILE A 182 -2.11 -11.12 -7.90
N MET A 183 -2.94 -12.05 -8.39
CA MET A 183 -3.98 -11.77 -9.37
C MET A 183 -5.34 -12.16 -8.81
N ASP A 184 -6.27 -11.22 -8.83
CA ASP A 184 -7.60 -11.37 -8.23
C ASP A 184 -7.49 -11.83 -6.76
N SER A 185 -7.93 -13.04 -6.45
CA SER A 185 -7.99 -13.55 -5.07
C SER A 185 -6.84 -14.48 -4.68
N VAL A 186 -5.79 -14.61 -5.52
CA VAL A 186 -4.76 -15.66 -5.31
C VAL A 186 -3.35 -15.14 -5.60
N SER A 187 -2.40 -15.46 -4.71
CA SER A 187 -0.97 -15.33 -5.02
C SER A 187 -0.58 -16.32 -6.11
N VAL A 188 -0.03 -15.79 -7.20
CA VAL A 188 0.41 -16.56 -8.36
C VAL A 188 1.80 -17.14 -8.12
N LYS A 189 2.70 -16.33 -7.56
CA LYS A 189 4.07 -16.72 -7.23
C LYS A 189 4.71 -15.75 -6.26
N THR A 190 5.45 -16.30 -5.28
CA THR A 190 6.39 -15.56 -4.44
C THR A 190 7.83 -15.97 -4.81
N THR A 191 8.67 -15.00 -5.16
CA THR A 191 10.07 -15.23 -5.55
C THR A 191 11.00 -15.13 -4.33
N PHE A 192 12.16 -15.77 -4.37
CA PHE A 192 13.21 -15.76 -3.34
C PHE A 192 12.78 -16.22 -1.93
N SER A 193 11.60 -16.81 -1.78
CA SER A 193 11.09 -17.23 -0.46
C SER A 193 12.02 -18.19 0.26
N GLN A 194 12.66 -19.14 -0.47
CA GLN A 194 13.62 -20.08 0.10
C GLN A 194 14.90 -19.37 0.56
N HIS A 195 15.47 -18.48 -0.24
CA HIS A 195 16.66 -17.71 0.12
C HIS A 195 16.43 -16.80 1.34
N LEU A 196 15.25 -16.21 1.46
CA LEU A 196 14.85 -15.42 2.63
C LEU A 196 14.68 -16.31 3.86
N ALA A 197 14.11 -17.52 3.68
CA ALA A 197 13.92 -18.49 4.77
C ALA A 197 15.24 -18.97 5.40
N GLU A 198 16.35 -19.02 4.64
CA GLU A 198 17.70 -19.30 5.16
C GLU A 198 18.14 -18.31 6.25
N LYS A 199 17.59 -17.10 6.25
CA LYS A 199 17.79 -16.05 7.25
C LYS A 199 16.68 -15.99 8.29
N GLY A 200 15.74 -16.95 8.28
CA GLY A 200 14.56 -16.98 9.12
C GLY A 200 13.49 -15.96 8.74
N ILE A 201 13.64 -15.26 7.60
CA ILE A 201 12.63 -14.33 7.09
C ILE A 201 11.50 -15.12 6.47
N ILE A 202 10.26 -14.78 6.85
CA ILE A 202 9.07 -15.32 6.20
C ILE A 202 8.55 -14.26 5.24
N PHE A 203 8.46 -14.61 3.95
CA PHE A 203 7.81 -13.82 2.92
C PHE A 203 6.99 -14.75 2.04
N CYS A 204 5.68 -14.69 2.19
CA CYS A 204 4.74 -15.55 1.49
C CYS A 204 3.35 -14.92 1.41
N SER A 205 2.42 -15.58 0.73
CA SER A 205 1.01 -15.17 0.78
C SER A 205 0.46 -15.26 2.22
N ILE A 206 -0.50 -14.39 2.55
CA ILE A 206 -1.19 -14.49 3.86
C ILE A 206 -1.94 -15.83 3.99
N GLY A 207 -2.44 -16.38 2.87
CA GLY A 207 -3.09 -17.68 2.85
C GLY A 207 -2.15 -18.82 3.25
N ASP A 208 -0.90 -18.79 2.79
CA ASP A 208 0.12 -19.77 3.20
C ASP A 208 0.57 -19.54 4.65
N ALA A 209 0.68 -18.29 5.08
CA ALA A 209 1.04 -17.97 6.46
C ALA A 209 -0.02 -18.48 7.47
N ILE A 210 -1.30 -18.37 7.15
CA ILE A 210 -2.40 -18.89 7.99
C ILE A 210 -2.24 -20.41 8.22
N LYS A 211 -1.75 -21.15 7.22
CA LYS A 211 -1.56 -22.62 7.29
C LYS A 211 -0.24 -23.02 7.93
N ASN A 212 0.85 -22.35 7.54
CA ASN A 212 2.21 -22.78 7.86
C ASN A 212 2.79 -22.06 9.09
N HIS A 213 2.24 -20.90 9.47
CA HIS A 213 2.66 -20.06 10.59
C HIS A 213 1.48 -19.57 11.43
N PRO A 214 0.53 -20.48 11.81
CA PRO A 214 -0.74 -20.09 12.43
C PRO A 214 -0.57 -19.32 13.74
N ASP A 215 0.45 -19.59 14.54
CA ASP A 215 0.65 -18.92 15.82
C ASP A 215 1.01 -17.45 15.62
N LEU A 216 1.93 -17.14 14.70
CA LEU A 216 2.27 -15.76 14.35
C LEU A 216 1.05 -15.01 13.78
N VAL A 217 0.32 -15.65 12.87
CA VAL A 217 -0.86 -15.00 12.30
C VAL A 217 -1.92 -14.75 13.37
N ARG A 218 -2.20 -15.69 14.25
CA ARG A 218 -3.17 -15.53 15.35
C ARG A 218 -2.79 -14.42 16.32
N GLU A 219 -1.50 -14.25 16.59
CA GLU A 219 -1.00 -13.21 17.49
C GLU A 219 -1.18 -11.80 16.91
N TYR A 220 -0.94 -11.64 15.60
CA TYR A 220 -0.82 -10.31 15.01
C TYR A 220 -1.98 -9.90 14.11
N LEU A 221 -2.67 -10.82 13.45
CA LEU A 221 -3.77 -10.50 12.54
C LEU A 221 -4.92 -9.78 13.27
N GLY A 222 -5.27 -8.59 12.80
CA GLY A 222 -6.32 -7.78 13.42
C GLY A 222 -5.89 -7.08 14.72
N SER A 223 -4.61 -7.18 15.11
CA SER A 223 -4.10 -6.53 16.32
C SER A 223 -3.85 -5.02 16.11
N VAL A 224 -3.69 -4.59 14.87
CA VAL A 224 -3.50 -3.18 14.49
C VAL A 224 -4.73 -2.62 13.79
N VAL A 225 -5.35 -3.42 12.91
CA VAL A 225 -6.63 -3.10 12.26
C VAL A 225 -7.65 -4.19 12.62
N PRO A 226 -8.30 -4.11 13.78
CA PRO A 226 -9.37 -5.03 14.13
C PRO A 226 -10.57 -4.84 13.18
N TYR A 227 -11.38 -5.87 13.00
CA TYR A 227 -12.59 -5.78 12.18
C TYR A 227 -13.58 -4.71 12.66
N ARG A 228 -13.40 -4.19 13.88
CA ARG A 228 -14.22 -3.10 14.47
C ARG A 228 -13.66 -1.70 14.16
N ASP A 229 -12.56 -1.57 13.42
CA ASP A 229 -11.93 -0.28 13.11
C ASP A 229 -12.88 0.62 12.27
N ASN A 230 -13.40 0.08 11.18
CA ASN A 230 -14.36 0.78 10.31
C ASN A 230 -15.11 -0.21 9.40
N PHE A 231 -16.09 0.30 8.65
CA PHE A 231 -16.97 -0.47 7.77
C PHE A 231 -16.18 -1.33 6.74
N PHE A 232 -15.21 -0.74 6.04
CA PHE A 232 -14.41 -1.45 5.03
C PHE A 232 -13.40 -2.42 5.66
N ALA A 233 -12.95 -2.14 6.88
CA ALA A 233 -12.10 -3.08 7.63
C ALA A 233 -12.91 -4.31 8.08
N ALA A 234 -14.17 -4.14 8.47
CA ALA A 234 -15.06 -5.24 8.78
C ALA A 234 -15.34 -6.10 7.54
N LEU A 235 -15.65 -5.46 6.41
CA LEU A 235 -15.87 -6.13 5.13
C LEU A 235 -14.62 -6.92 4.70
N ASN A 236 -13.45 -6.27 4.66
CA ASN A 236 -12.20 -6.95 4.33
C ASN A 236 -11.94 -8.14 5.25
N SER A 237 -12.08 -7.98 6.57
CA SER A 237 -11.84 -9.06 7.55
C SER A 237 -12.75 -10.28 7.32
N ALA A 238 -13.96 -10.08 6.80
CA ALA A 238 -14.88 -11.16 6.45
C ALA A 238 -14.47 -11.90 5.16
N VAL A 239 -13.97 -11.17 4.14
CA VAL A 239 -13.85 -11.71 2.78
C VAL A 239 -12.46 -11.63 2.17
N PHE A 240 -11.43 -11.13 2.86
CA PHE A 240 -10.10 -11.04 2.27
C PHE A 240 -9.65 -12.39 1.74
N SER A 241 -9.07 -12.38 0.54
CA SER A 241 -8.74 -13.60 -0.15
C SER A 241 -7.25 -13.91 -0.14
N ASP A 242 -6.44 -12.89 -0.39
CA ASP A 242 -4.98 -13.03 -0.29
C ASP A 242 -4.34 -11.68 0.10
N GLY A 243 -3.04 -11.63 0.04
CA GLY A 243 -2.17 -10.53 0.41
C GLY A 243 -0.85 -11.08 0.90
N SER A 244 0.05 -10.25 1.38
CA SER A 244 1.38 -10.68 1.75
C SER A 244 1.58 -10.75 3.26
N PHE A 245 2.28 -11.79 3.69
CA PHE A 245 2.77 -11.96 5.05
C PHE A 245 4.28 -11.80 5.08
N VAL A 246 4.76 -10.89 5.95
CA VAL A 246 6.18 -10.63 6.15
C VAL A 246 6.51 -10.69 7.64
N TYR A 247 7.46 -11.55 7.99
CA TYR A 247 8.06 -11.57 9.32
C TYR A 247 9.58 -11.48 9.20
N ILE A 248 10.15 -10.47 9.82
CA ILE A 248 11.60 -10.29 9.91
C ILE A 248 12.01 -10.60 11.35
N PRO A 249 12.81 -11.65 11.59
CA PRO A 249 13.18 -12.06 12.94
C PRO A 249 14.15 -11.06 13.58
N LYS A 250 14.25 -11.16 14.89
CA LYS A 250 15.11 -10.32 15.73
C LYS A 250 16.53 -10.21 15.21
N GLY A 251 17.04 -8.98 15.10
CA GLY A 251 18.42 -8.67 14.68
C GLY A 251 18.67 -8.86 13.18
N VAL A 252 17.68 -9.24 12.39
CA VAL A 252 17.85 -9.51 10.96
C VAL A 252 17.56 -8.25 10.13
N ARG A 253 18.50 -7.88 9.30
CA ARG A 253 18.27 -6.89 8.23
C ARG A 253 17.97 -7.60 6.92
N CYS A 254 16.78 -7.37 6.37
CA CYS A 254 16.38 -8.00 5.11
C CYS A 254 17.39 -7.64 4.01
N PRO A 255 17.98 -8.63 3.32
CA PRO A 255 19.07 -8.40 2.37
C PRO A 255 18.63 -7.78 1.05
N MET A 256 17.34 -7.77 0.78
CA MET A 256 16.74 -7.26 -0.45
C MET A 256 15.44 -6.53 -0.17
N GLU A 257 14.97 -5.75 -1.11
CA GLU A 257 13.63 -5.15 -1.04
C GLU A 257 12.57 -6.23 -1.29
N LEU A 258 11.51 -6.20 -0.50
CA LEU A 258 10.33 -7.04 -0.70
C LEU A 258 9.27 -6.23 -1.46
N SER A 259 8.56 -6.88 -2.36
CA SER A 259 7.50 -6.20 -3.13
C SER A 259 6.29 -7.09 -3.29
N SER A 260 5.10 -6.52 -3.20
CA SER A 260 3.87 -7.17 -3.62
C SER A 260 3.23 -6.41 -4.77
N TYR A 261 2.73 -7.15 -5.73
CA TYR A 261 2.06 -6.56 -6.87
C TYR A 261 0.66 -7.14 -7.04
N PHE A 262 -0.34 -6.27 -6.96
CA PHE A 262 -1.75 -6.64 -7.04
C PHE A 262 -2.33 -6.29 -8.41
N ARG A 263 -2.97 -7.27 -9.04
CA ARG A 263 -3.64 -7.12 -10.32
C ARG A 263 -5.08 -7.60 -10.24
N ILE A 264 -6.04 -6.70 -10.41
CA ILE A 264 -7.42 -7.09 -10.68
C ILE A 264 -7.51 -7.52 -12.15
N ASN A 265 -8.20 -8.62 -12.45
CA ASN A 265 -8.45 -9.06 -13.82
C ASN A 265 -9.91 -9.48 -14.06
N ALA A 266 -10.53 -10.15 -13.10
CA ALA A 266 -11.89 -10.66 -13.23
C ALA A 266 -12.94 -9.53 -13.23
N ARG A 267 -14.06 -9.73 -13.96
CA ARG A 267 -15.18 -8.79 -13.99
C ARG A 267 -16.11 -8.98 -12.80
N ASN A 268 -16.76 -7.88 -12.37
CA ASN A 268 -17.74 -7.88 -11.28
C ASN A 268 -17.20 -8.52 -9.98
N THR A 269 -15.90 -8.43 -9.75
CA THR A 269 -15.26 -8.91 -8.53
C THR A 269 -14.76 -7.71 -7.74
N GLY A 270 -14.81 -7.82 -6.41
CA GLY A 270 -14.07 -6.94 -5.53
C GLY A 270 -12.66 -7.47 -5.28
N GLN A 271 -11.75 -6.58 -4.92
CA GLN A 271 -10.39 -6.92 -4.50
C GLN A 271 -10.24 -6.62 -3.01
N PHE A 272 -9.90 -7.65 -2.24
CA PHE A 272 -9.86 -7.59 -0.78
C PHE A 272 -8.55 -8.20 -0.28
N GLU A 273 -7.46 -7.44 -0.35
CA GLU A 273 -6.16 -7.90 0.14
C GLU A 273 -5.98 -7.58 1.62
N ARG A 274 -5.15 -8.41 2.28
CA ARG A 274 -4.70 -8.15 3.64
C ARG A 274 -3.21 -8.42 3.78
N THR A 275 -2.44 -7.37 3.95
CA THR A 275 -0.99 -7.43 4.15
C THR A 275 -0.66 -7.26 5.63
N LEU A 276 0.18 -8.16 6.16
CA LEU A 276 0.66 -8.13 7.55
C LEU A 276 2.19 -8.15 7.56
N ILE A 277 2.80 -7.09 8.09
CA ILE A 277 4.25 -6.93 8.19
C ILE A 277 4.65 -6.83 9.66
N ILE A 278 5.56 -7.69 10.09
CA ILE A 278 6.09 -7.73 11.44
C ILE A 278 7.60 -7.62 11.40
N ALA A 279 8.15 -6.55 11.94
CA ALA A 279 9.58 -6.38 12.17
C ALA A 279 9.87 -6.57 13.67
N ASP A 280 10.54 -7.66 13.99
CA ASP A 280 10.93 -8.00 15.37
C ASP A 280 12.06 -7.08 15.87
N ASP A 281 12.50 -7.21 17.10
CA ASP A 281 13.53 -6.33 17.69
C ASP A 281 14.78 -6.24 16.82
N ASP A 282 15.32 -5.03 16.65
CA ASP A 282 16.52 -4.73 15.85
C ASP A 282 16.41 -5.12 14.35
N ALA A 283 15.21 -5.43 13.86
CA ALA A 283 14.98 -5.84 12.47
C ALA A 283 14.90 -4.65 11.50
N TYR A 284 15.13 -4.95 10.20
CA TYR A 284 14.97 -3.96 9.12
C TYR A 284 14.34 -4.58 7.90
N VAL A 285 13.39 -3.88 7.30
CA VAL A 285 12.81 -4.24 5.99
C VAL A 285 12.41 -3.01 5.18
N SER A 286 12.62 -3.09 3.86
CA SER A 286 12.03 -2.20 2.86
C SER A 286 10.99 -2.99 2.07
N TYR A 287 9.78 -2.46 1.94
CA TYR A 287 8.64 -3.12 1.29
C TYR A 287 7.94 -2.15 0.35
N LEU A 288 7.67 -2.61 -0.89
CA LEU A 288 6.98 -1.86 -1.91
C LEU A 288 5.69 -2.57 -2.32
N GLU A 289 4.60 -1.84 -2.39
CA GLU A 289 3.31 -2.32 -2.90
C GLU A 289 2.96 -1.60 -4.19
N GLY A 290 2.67 -2.35 -5.25
CA GLY A 290 2.20 -1.84 -6.54
C GLY A 290 0.84 -2.43 -6.92
N CYS A 291 -0.01 -1.64 -7.57
CA CYS A 291 -1.37 -2.05 -7.92
C CYS A 291 -1.80 -1.54 -9.29
N THR A 292 -2.48 -2.41 -10.07
CA THR A 292 -3.11 -2.03 -11.35
C THR A 292 -4.42 -2.79 -11.60
N ALA A 293 -5.28 -2.25 -12.45
CA ALA A 293 -6.52 -2.88 -12.89
C ALA A 293 -6.75 -2.69 -14.40
N PRO A 294 -7.51 -3.56 -15.09
CA PRO A 294 -7.90 -3.34 -16.48
C PRO A 294 -8.92 -2.20 -16.60
N MET A 295 -9.07 -1.66 -17.80
CA MET A 295 -10.15 -0.71 -18.11
C MET A 295 -11.50 -1.43 -18.11
N ARG A 296 -12.44 -0.93 -17.31
CA ARG A 296 -13.80 -1.45 -17.18
C ARG A 296 -14.81 -0.32 -17.11
N ASP A 297 -15.99 -0.54 -17.69
CA ASP A 297 -17.11 0.42 -17.65
C ASP A 297 -17.84 0.42 -16.32
N GLU A 298 -17.71 -0.66 -15.54
CA GLU A 298 -18.22 -0.77 -14.17
C GLU A 298 -17.20 -0.32 -13.13
N ASN A 299 -17.68 0.18 -11.99
CA ASN A 299 -16.81 0.41 -10.84
C ASN A 299 -16.38 -0.91 -10.21
N GLN A 300 -15.12 -1.00 -9.81
CA GLN A 300 -14.57 -2.14 -9.08
C GLN A 300 -14.21 -1.72 -7.65
N LEU A 301 -14.71 -2.45 -6.66
CA LEU A 301 -14.41 -2.18 -5.26
C LEU A 301 -13.04 -2.76 -4.87
N HIS A 302 -12.17 -1.92 -4.37
CA HIS A 302 -10.92 -2.30 -3.73
C HIS A 302 -10.97 -1.87 -2.26
N ALA A 303 -11.06 -2.83 -1.35
CA ALA A 303 -11.07 -2.59 0.09
C ALA A 303 -9.98 -3.43 0.76
N ALA A 304 -8.77 -2.92 0.83
CA ALA A 304 -7.59 -3.59 1.38
C ALA A 304 -7.26 -3.16 2.81
N ILE A 305 -6.51 -4.00 3.50
CA ILE A 305 -5.93 -3.70 4.81
C ILE A 305 -4.43 -3.94 4.79
N VAL A 306 -3.69 -3.00 5.41
CA VAL A 306 -2.27 -3.18 5.72
C VAL A 306 -2.05 -2.94 7.21
N GLU A 307 -1.45 -3.93 7.87
CA GLU A 307 -1.04 -3.89 9.27
C GLU A 307 0.48 -3.99 9.36
N ILE A 308 1.11 -3.03 10.04
CA ILE A 308 2.56 -3.02 10.24
C ILE A 308 2.85 -2.94 11.73
N ILE A 309 3.62 -3.90 12.24
CA ILE A 309 4.09 -3.95 13.61
C ILE A 309 5.61 -3.74 13.63
N VAL A 310 6.07 -2.78 14.44
CA VAL A 310 7.48 -2.44 14.58
C VAL A 310 7.88 -2.55 16.05
N LYS A 311 8.78 -3.50 16.36
CA LYS A 311 9.25 -3.75 17.72
C LYS A 311 10.49 -2.92 18.08
N ASP A 312 11.19 -3.23 19.17
CA ASP A 312 12.30 -2.42 19.71
C ASP A 312 13.43 -2.22 18.68
N ASN A 313 13.84 -0.96 18.48
CA ASN A 313 14.88 -0.53 17.54
C ASN A 313 14.68 -0.99 16.08
N ALA A 314 13.55 -1.61 15.75
CA ALA A 314 13.29 -2.05 14.40
C ALA A 314 12.92 -0.87 13.47
N GLU A 315 13.19 -1.05 12.17
CA GLU A 315 12.88 -0.06 11.15
C GLU A 315 12.15 -0.70 9.96
N VAL A 316 11.02 -0.16 9.59
CA VAL A 316 10.26 -0.53 8.40
C VAL A 316 10.18 0.65 7.44
N LYS A 317 10.53 0.44 6.18
CA LYS A 317 10.21 1.34 5.07
C LYS A 317 9.10 0.73 4.26
N TYR A 318 7.95 1.37 4.24
CA TYR A 318 6.79 0.91 3.47
C TYR A 318 6.48 1.94 2.39
N SER A 319 6.50 1.48 1.13
CA SER A 319 6.16 2.31 -0.01
C SER A 319 4.98 1.73 -0.76
N THR A 320 4.11 2.56 -1.32
CA THR A 320 2.99 2.11 -2.16
C THR A 320 2.82 3.02 -3.37
N VAL A 321 2.63 2.40 -4.53
CA VAL A 321 2.26 3.08 -5.78
C VAL A 321 0.92 2.51 -6.22
N GLN A 322 -0.12 3.33 -6.10
CA GLN A 322 -1.49 2.96 -6.44
C GLN A 322 -1.83 3.55 -7.82
N ASN A 323 -1.79 2.70 -8.83
CA ASN A 323 -2.07 3.08 -10.21
C ASN A 323 -3.23 2.24 -10.76
N TRP A 324 -4.36 2.31 -10.08
CA TRP A 324 -5.60 1.69 -10.50
C TRP A 324 -6.23 2.41 -11.69
N TYR A 325 -7.08 1.72 -12.44
CA TYR A 325 -7.84 2.34 -13.52
C TYR A 325 -8.74 3.47 -12.99
N PRO A 326 -8.63 4.70 -13.55
CA PRO A 326 -9.32 5.88 -13.02
C PRO A 326 -10.77 6.07 -13.53
N GLY A 327 -11.23 5.25 -14.47
CA GLY A 327 -12.42 5.49 -15.26
C GLY A 327 -12.10 6.09 -16.64
N ASP A 328 -13.12 6.19 -17.49
CA ASP A 328 -12.99 6.76 -18.83
C ASP A 328 -12.98 8.30 -18.82
N GLU A 329 -12.91 8.90 -20.00
CA GLU A 329 -12.90 10.36 -20.18
C GLU A 329 -14.17 11.08 -19.69
N ASN A 330 -15.25 10.35 -19.45
CA ASN A 330 -16.52 10.83 -18.92
C ASN A 330 -16.69 10.52 -17.41
N GLY A 331 -15.68 9.91 -16.78
CA GLY A 331 -15.71 9.50 -15.38
C GLY A 331 -16.48 8.22 -15.12
N LYS A 332 -16.73 7.39 -16.17
CA LYS A 332 -17.45 6.13 -16.01
C LYS A 332 -16.49 4.99 -15.68
N GLY A 333 -16.88 4.12 -14.76
CA GLY A 333 -16.07 2.98 -14.32
C GLY A 333 -14.97 3.38 -13.37
N GLY A 334 -13.90 2.58 -13.35
CA GLY A 334 -12.72 2.80 -12.52
C GLY A 334 -12.83 2.17 -11.12
N VAL A 335 -11.71 2.19 -10.40
CA VAL A 335 -11.60 1.53 -9.10
C VAL A 335 -12.00 2.46 -7.95
N LEU A 336 -12.83 1.96 -7.04
CA LEU A 336 -13.14 2.59 -5.77
C LEU A 336 -12.12 2.07 -4.74
N ASN A 337 -11.10 2.87 -4.44
CA ASN A 337 -9.96 2.52 -3.61
C ASN A 337 -10.18 2.95 -2.15
N LEU A 338 -10.84 2.07 -1.37
CA LEU A 338 -11.32 2.33 0.00
C LEU A 338 -10.50 1.51 1.00
N VAL A 339 -9.33 2.00 1.39
CA VAL A 339 -8.27 1.21 2.03
C VAL A 339 -7.97 1.66 3.45
N THR A 340 -7.71 0.69 4.34
CA THR A 340 -7.31 0.92 5.72
C THR A 340 -5.87 0.47 5.93
N LYS A 341 -4.96 1.41 6.25
CA LYS A 341 -3.55 1.11 6.51
C LYS A 341 -3.13 1.67 7.87
N ARG A 342 -2.52 0.83 8.72
CA ARG A 342 -2.11 1.22 10.09
C ARG A 342 -0.72 0.67 10.41
N GLY A 343 0.11 1.53 11.02
CA GLY A 343 1.37 1.14 11.65
C GLY A 343 1.26 1.23 13.18
N ASP A 344 1.74 0.22 13.88
CA ASP A 344 1.84 0.20 15.34
C ASP A 344 3.32 0.06 15.75
N LEU A 345 3.90 1.19 16.18
CA LEU A 345 5.28 1.27 16.63
C LEU A 345 5.32 0.93 18.12
N ARG A 346 5.31 -0.39 18.41
CA ARG A 346 5.24 -0.94 19.78
C ARG A 346 6.53 -0.77 20.54
N GLY A 347 7.65 -0.85 19.81
CA GLY A 347 8.97 -0.89 20.39
C GLY A 347 9.59 0.46 20.70
N VAL A 348 10.51 0.49 21.65
CA VAL A 348 11.37 1.64 21.97
C VAL A 348 12.26 1.94 20.76
N ASN A 349 12.40 3.22 20.39
CA ASN A 349 13.17 3.72 19.24
C ASN A 349 12.77 3.10 17.88
N SER A 350 11.61 2.47 17.80
CA SER A 350 11.09 1.89 16.54
C SER A 350 10.87 2.98 15.49
N LYS A 351 11.01 2.62 14.20
CA LYS A 351 10.88 3.57 13.09
C LYS A 351 10.01 3.02 11.97
N LEU A 352 9.09 3.86 11.46
CA LEU A 352 8.30 3.58 10.28
C LEU A 352 8.37 4.77 9.31
N SER A 353 8.96 4.55 8.14
CA SER A 353 8.93 5.51 7.04
C SER A 353 7.89 5.05 6.02
N TRP A 354 6.92 5.90 5.74
CA TRP A 354 5.79 5.61 4.87
C TRP A 354 5.81 6.51 3.65
N THR A 355 5.90 5.93 2.44
CA THR A 355 5.79 6.67 1.18
C THR A 355 4.56 6.21 0.41
N GLN A 356 3.75 7.15 -0.05
CA GLN A 356 2.50 6.86 -0.76
C GLN A 356 2.38 7.70 -2.02
N VAL A 357 2.16 7.03 -3.15
CA VAL A 357 1.90 7.67 -4.46
C VAL A 357 0.55 7.20 -4.98
N GLU A 358 -0.36 8.16 -5.18
CA GLU A 358 -1.71 7.95 -5.69
C GLU A 358 -1.82 8.63 -7.06
N THR A 359 -1.89 7.83 -8.11
CA THR A 359 -1.97 8.35 -9.50
C THR A 359 -3.12 7.76 -10.29
N GLY A 360 -3.90 6.88 -9.69
CA GLY A 360 -5.02 6.19 -10.31
C GLY A 360 -6.26 6.17 -9.41
N SER A 361 -7.19 5.28 -9.72
CA SER A 361 -8.52 5.13 -9.13
C SER A 361 -9.52 6.22 -9.55
N ALA A 362 -10.79 5.84 -9.69
CA ALA A 362 -11.88 6.81 -9.81
C ALA A 362 -12.05 7.57 -8.49
N ILE A 363 -12.04 6.83 -7.39
CA ILE A 363 -12.11 7.39 -6.04
C ILE A 363 -11.02 6.77 -5.18
N THR A 364 -10.26 7.62 -4.48
CA THR A 364 -9.34 7.20 -3.43
C THR A 364 -9.77 7.80 -2.10
N TRP A 365 -10.15 6.94 -1.15
CA TRP A 365 -10.52 7.35 0.19
C TRP A 365 -9.75 6.53 1.22
N LYS A 366 -8.70 7.13 1.79
CA LYS A 366 -7.87 6.46 2.78
C LYS A 366 -7.10 7.41 3.69
N TYR A 367 -6.99 7.00 4.95
CA TYR A 367 -6.27 7.72 5.99
C TYR A 367 -5.28 6.78 6.69
N PRO A 368 -4.08 6.54 6.13
CA PRO A 368 -3.04 5.81 6.83
C PRO A 368 -2.74 6.44 8.19
N SER A 369 -2.46 5.63 9.18
CA SER A 369 -2.11 6.14 10.50
C SER A 369 -1.01 5.34 11.17
N CYS A 370 -0.26 6.00 12.06
CA CYS A 370 0.73 5.36 12.91
C CYS A 370 0.44 5.63 14.38
N VAL A 371 0.53 4.60 15.20
CA VAL A 371 0.46 4.70 16.65
C VAL A 371 1.88 4.56 17.19
N LEU A 372 2.43 5.64 17.77
CA LEU A 372 3.78 5.69 18.32
C LEU A 372 3.70 5.34 19.81
N ARG A 373 3.76 4.04 20.15
CA ARG A 373 3.62 3.53 21.52
C ARG A 373 4.94 3.50 22.26
N GLY A 374 6.01 3.02 21.61
CA GLY A 374 7.32 2.92 22.21
C GLY A 374 7.97 4.29 22.46
N ASP A 375 8.67 4.43 23.55
CA ASP A 375 9.43 5.64 23.84
C ASP A 375 10.48 5.89 22.75
N GLY A 376 10.64 7.13 22.28
CA GLY A 376 11.57 7.49 21.21
C GLY A 376 11.17 7.01 19.82
N SER A 377 10.01 6.38 19.65
CA SER A 377 9.56 5.91 18.33
C SER A 377 9.33 7.06 17.35
N GLN A 378 9.53 6.80 16.05
CA GLN A 378 9.51 7.81 15.00
C GLN A 378 8.70 7.31 13.79
N ALA A 379 7.80 8.16 13.28
CA ALA A 379 7.04 7.87 12.06
C ALA A 379 7.14 9.02 11.07
N GLU A 380 7.41 8.68 9.81
CA GLU A 380 7.45 9.63 8.70
C GLU A 380 6.39 9.24 7.66
N PHE A 381 5.71 10.22 7.12
CA PHE A 381 4.72 10.02 6.08
C PHE A 381 4.92 11.02 4.95
N TYR A 382 5.25 10.49 3.79
CA TYR A 382 5.42 11.25 2.55
C TYR A 382 4.36 10.80 1.56
N SER A 383 3.52 11.71 1.07
CA SER A 383 2.51 11.36 0.08
C SER A 383 2.45 12.33 -1.09
N VAL A 384 2.16 11.78 -2.27
CA VAL A 384 1.83 12.53 -3.47
C VAL A 384 0.54 11.96 -4.03
N ALA A 385 -0.45 12.82 -4.26
CA ALA A 385 -1.67 12.48 -4.98
C ALA A 385 -1.76 13.32 -6.26
N VAL A 386 -1.96 12.64 -7.39
CA VAL A 386 -2.17 13.29 -8.69
C VAL A 386 -3.51 12.82 -9.23
N THR A 387 -4.44 13.75 -9.36
CA THR A 387 -5.79 13.48 -9.89
C THR A 387 -6.05 14.28 -11.17
N ASN A 388 -6.80 13.69 -12.08
CA ASN A 388 -7.16 14.30 -13.35
C ASN A 388 -8.60 13.92 -13.72
N ASN A 389 -9.22 14.73 -14.58
CA ASN A 389 -10.60 14.56 -15.07
C ASN A 389 -11.61 14.44 -13.92
N TYR A 390 -12.19 13.26 -13.69
CA TYR A 390 -13.25 13.00 -12.70
C TYR A 390 -12.75 12.19 -11.50
N GLN A 391 -11.43 12.04 -11.34
CA GLN A 391 -10.88 11.36 -10.18
C GLN A 391 -11.10 12.18 -8.91
N GLU A 392 -11.47 11.52 -7.83
CA GLU A 392 -11.57 12.13 -6.52
C GLU A 392 -10.60 11.48 -5.54
N ALA A 393 -9.89 12.27 -4.74
CA ALA A 393 -8.99 11.76 -3.73
C ALA A 393 -9.15 12.52 -2.40
N ASP A 394 -9.61 11.80 -1.39
CA ASP A 394 -9.59 12.25 -0.01
C ASP A 394 -8.58 11.40 0.77
N THR A 395 -7.35 11.89 0.84
CA THR A 395 -6.23 11.20 1.47
C THR A 395 -5.62 12.07 2.57
N GLY A 396 -5.62 11.56 3.77
CA GLY A 396 -4.98 12.20 4.90
C GLY A 396 -4.08 11.22 5.65
N THR A 397 -3.52 11.66 6.75
CA THR A 397 -2.80 10.78 7.67
C THR A 397 -2.97 11.22 9.10
N LYS A 398 -2.72 10.30 10.02
CA LYS A 398 -2.87 10.55 11.45
C LYS A 398 -1.73 9.90 12.21
N MET A 399 -1.05 10.69 13.06
CA MET A 399 0.01 10.22 13.95
C MET A 399 -0.46 10.33 15.40
N ILE A 400 -0.49 9.20 16.12
CA ILE A 400 -0.98 9.10 17.49
C ILE A 400 0.22 8.86 18.40
N HIS A 401 0.61 9.88 19.15
CA HIS A 401 1.74 9.85 20.06
C HIS A 401 1.31 9.35 21.44
N MET A 402 1.81 8.20 21.86
CA MET A 402 1.56 7.59 23.17
C MET A 402 2.81 7.49 24.02
N GLY A 403 3.94 7.12 23.44
CA GLY A 403 5.24 7.03 24.10
C GLY A 403 5.88 8.39 24.36
N LYS A 404 6.91 8.41 25.19
CA LYS A 404 7.71 9.61 25.47
C LYS A 404 8.70 9.89 24.34
N ASN A 405 9.02 11.16 24.08
CA ASN A 405 10.01 11.60 23.10
C ASN A 405 9.76 11.07 21.66
N THR A 406 8.52 10.76 21.34
CA THR A 406 8.14 10.30 20.00
C THR A 406 8.15 11.45 19.00
N LYS A 407 8.46 11.14 17.73
CA LYS A 407 8.54 12.14 16.65
C LYS A 407 7.73 11.68 15.44
N SER A 408 7.11 12.64 14.75
CA SER A 408 6.48 12.39 13.47
C SER A 408 6.70 13.52 12.48
N THR A 409 6.78 13.15 11.20
CA THR A 409 6.85 14.09 10.06
C THR A 409 5.77 13.70 9.05
N ILE A 410 5.01 14.69 8.60
CA ILE A 410 3.98 14.49 7.56
C ILE A 410 4.24 15.52 6.45
N ILE A 411 4.49 15.02 5.23
CA ILE A 411 4.61 15.85 4.03
C ILE A 411 3.67 15.26 2.97
N SER A 412 2.58 15.96 2.70
CA SER A 412 1.60 15.57 1.69
C SER A 412 1.51 16.63 0.60
N LYS A 413 1.53 16.20 -0.65
CA LYS A 413 1.40 17.06 -1.83
C LYS A 413 0.29 16.54 -2.73
N GLY A 414 -0.55 17.43 -3.24
CA GLY A 414 -1.62 17.11 -4.17
C GLY A 414 -1.56 17.98 -5.41
N ILE A 415 -1.87 17.37 -6.54
CA ILE A 415 -2.06 18.05 -7.82
C ILE A 415 -3.38 17.57 -8.40
N SER A 416 -4.28 18.48 -8.69
CA SER A 416 -5.57 18.20 -9.33
C SER A 416 -5.69 18.95 -10.64
N ALA A 417 -6.25 18.31 -11.67
CA ALA A 417 -6.51 18.88 -12.98
C ALA A 417 -7.88 18.45 -13.51
N GLY A 418 -8.40 19.15 -14.50
CA GLY A 418 -9.72 18.86 -15.10
C GLY A 418 -10.86 19.11 -14.11
N HIS A 419 -11.68 18.09 -13.89
CA HIS A 419 -12.86 18.11 -13.00
C HIS A 419 -12.61 17.42 -11.66
N SER A 420 -11.36 17.08 -11.35
CA SER A 420 -10.99 16.39 -10.12
C SER A 420 -10.97 17.30 -8.89
#